data_8e6976cf6e69c88c360ea4c98f37609d
#
_entry.id   8e6976cf6e69c88c360ea4c98f37609d
#
_cell.length_a   1.000
_cell.length_b   1.000
_cell.length_c   1.000
_cell.angle_alpha   90.00
_cell.angle_beta   90.00
_cell.angle_gamma   90.00
#
_symmetry.space_group_name_H-M   'P 1'
#
loop_
_entity.id
_entity.type
_entity.pdbx_description
1 polymer ?
#
loop_
_entity_poly.entity_id
_entity_poly.type
_entity_poly.pdbx_seq_one_letter_code
_entity_poly.pdbx_strand_id
1 'polypeptide(L)'
;MNNNFARIITLLRKERGDSQKKVAADLGISQALLSHYEKGIRECGLDFVVKVADYYHVSCDYLLGRSPHRSGATLTVEDIPEPDSAGKENVMHGPGQSVLPVLNKKLIANSMNIIFAMLQKFNNKSLTAEISAYLNLCVYKVFRVLYSANPKNPQGLFAVPRGQSHGRTSAAQEIALSNAECLVAGEKVDDMAPVEKGAALPSSPEKLSEEYPLFSSSLFNLIQNSESRMGQAKPARTAGRGAR
;
A
#
# COMPACT_ATOMS: atom_id res chain seq x y z
N MET A 1 -15.50 -15.45 -1.50
CA MET A 1 -16.02 -14.21 -0.90
C MET A 1 -15.04 -13.09 -1.19
N ASN A 2 -15.49 -11.99 -1.75
CA ASN A 2 -14.63 -10.83 -2.00
C ASN A 2 -14.52 -10.01 -0.71
N ASN A 3 -13.44 -10.20 0.04
CA ASN A 3 -13.19 -9.55 1.34
C ASN A 3 -12.99 -8.03 1.21
N ASN A 4 -12.79 -7.55 -0.04
CA ASN A 4 -12.56 -6.14 -0.32
C ASN A 4 -13.82 -5.30 -0.09
N PHE A 5 -14.99 -5.76 -0.53
CA PHE A 5 -16.24 -5.03 -0.33
C PHE A 5 -16.52 -4.78 1.17
N ALA A 6 -16.42 -5.81 2.00
CA ALA A 6 -16.65 -5.72 3.45
C ALA A 6 -15.71 -4.70 4.10
N ARG A 7 -14.44 -4.74 3.74
CA ARG A 7 -13.41 -3.82 4.22
C ARG A 7 -13.70 -2.38 3.79
N ILE A 8 -14.00 -2.17 2.51
CA ILE A 8 -14.17 -0.84 1.92
C ILE A 8 -15.44 -0.17 2.43
N ILE A 9 -16.58 -0.87 2.52
CA ILE A 9 -17.81 -0.29 3.07
C ILE A 9 -17.63 0.10 4.54
N THR A 10 -16.92 -0.71 5.34
CA THR A 10 -16.58 -0.38 6.72
C THR A 10 -15.70 0.87 6.80
N LEU A 11 -14.72 0.98 5.92
CA LEU A 11 -13.84 2.14 5.84
C LEU A 11 -14.64 3.41 5.53
N LEU A 12 -15.42 3.42 4.45
CA LEU A 12 -16.24 4.56 4.02
C LEU A 12 -17.18 5.04 5.12
N ARG A 13 -17.84 4.12 5.82
CA ARG A 13 -18.72 4.48 6.95
C ARG A 13 -17.96 5.14 8.08
N LYS A 14 -16.82 4.58 8.48
CA LYS A 14 -16.00 5.13 9.56
C LYS A 14 -15.43 6.50 9.23
N GLU A 15 -15.02 6.71 7.99
CA GLU A 15 -14.52 8.00 7.50
C GLU A 15 -15.57 9.11 7.57
N ARG A 16 -16.83 8.80 7.23
CA ARG A 16 -17.95 9.75 7.41
C ARG A 16 -18.38 9.93 8.87
N GLY A 17 -17.82 9.15 9.78
CA GLY A 17 -18.25 9.15 11.19
C GLY A 17 -19.65 8.59 11.43
N ASP A 18 -20.21 7.88 10.44
CA ASP A 18 -21.59 7.39 10.51
C ASP A 18 -21.70 6.09 11.33
N SER A 19 -22.78 5.96 12.10
CA SER A 19 -23.10 4.71 12.79
C SER A 19 -23.68 3.68 11.81
N GLN A 20 -23.50 2.38 12.10
CA GLN A 20 -24.14 1.32 11.31
C GLN A 20 -25.67 1.49 11.23
N LYS A 21 -26.29 1.96 12.31
CA LYS A 21 -27.74 2.18 12.36
C LYS A 21 -28.19 3.27 11.37
N LYS A 22 -27.44 4.36 11.29
CA LYS A 22 -27.73 5.46 10.34
C LYS A 22 -27.58 4.98 8.90
N VAL A 23 -26.42 4.41 8.55
CA VAL A 23 -26.17 3.94 7.18
C VAL A 23 -27.15 2.85 6.75
N ALA A 24 -27.51 1.93 7.63
CA ALA A 24 -28.50 0.90 7.36
C ALA A 24 -29.88 1.52 7.04
N ALA A 25 -30.30 2.52 7.81
CA ALA A 25 -31.56 3.24 7.58
C ALA A 25 -31.52 3.97 6.22
N ASP A 26 -30.42 4.68 5.92
CA ASP A 26 -30.25 5.43 4.67
C ASP A 26 -30.26 4.49 3.43
N LEU A 27 -29.66 3.30 3.56
CA LEU A 27 -29.63 2.28 2.50
C LEU A 27 -30.89 1.39 2.44
N GLY A 28 -31.84 1.57 3.36
CA GLY A 28 -33.10 0.81 3.40
C GLY A 28 -32.93 -0.66 3.80
N ILE A 29 -31.94 -0.97 4.65
CA ILE A 29 -31.69 -2.33 5.18
C ILE A 29 -31.66 -2.35 6.71
N SER A 30 -31.71 -3.54 7.33
CA SER A 30 -31.54 -3.65 8.77
C SER A 30 -30.07 -3.45 9.19
N GLN A 31 -29.85 -2.91 10.39
CA GLN A 31 -28.50 -2.78 10.96
C GLN A 31 -27.77 -4.12 11.07
N ALA A 32 -28.50 -5.20 11.40
CA ALA A 32 -27.93 -6.54 11.47
C ALA A 32 -27.40 -7.01 10.10
N LEU A 33 -28.14 -6.73 9.03
CA LEU A 33 -27.73 -7.07 7.68
C LEU A 33 -26.49 -6.28 7.25
N LEU A 34 -26.44 -4.97 7.53
CA LEU A 34 -25.24 -4.17 7.27
C LEU A 34 -24.02 -4.69 8.05
N SER A 35 -24.21 -5.05 9.32
CA SER A 35 -23.15 -5.65 10.13
C SER A 35 -22.61 -6.97 9.53
N HIS A 36 -23.49 -7.79 8.95
CA HIS A 36 -23.07 -9.02 8.27
C HIS A 36 -22.28 -8.74 7.00
N TYR A 37 -22.67 -7.72 6.23
CA TYR A 37 -21.93 -7.29 5.04
C TYR A 37 -20.54 -6.73 5.42
N GLU A 38 -20.46 -5.88 6.44
CA GLU A 38 -19.19 -5.32 6.92
C GLU A 38 -18.24 -6.36 7.50
N LYS A 39 -18.77 -7.45 8.06
CA LYS A 39 -17.97 -8.57 8.59
C LYS A 39 -17.65 -9.62 7.52
N GLY A 40 -18.16 -9.47 6.30
CA GLY A 40 -17.99 -10.47 5.24
C GLY A 40 -18.68 -11.80 5.52
N ILE A 41 -19.63 -11.84 6.47
CA ILE A 41 -20.39 -13.06 6.83
C ILE A 41 -21.39 -13.40 5.73
N ARG A 42 -21.94 -12.38 5.07
CA ARG A 42 -22.92 -12.52 3.99
C ARG A 42 -22.47 -11.72 2.77
N GLU A 43 -22.70 -12.28 1.60
CA GLU A 43 -22.51 -11.57 0.33
C GLU A 43 -23.75 -10.73 0.02
N CYS A 44 -23.51 -9.54 -0.55
CA CYS A 44 -24.57 -8.67 -1.01
C CYS A 44 -24.83 -8.88 -2.52
N GLY A 45 -26.05 -8.64 -2.95
CA GLY A 45 -26.39 -8.63 -4.37
C GLY A 45 -25.85 -7.38 -5.07
N LEU A 46 -25.77 -7.46 -6.40
CA LEU A 46 -25.25 -6.35 -7.24
C LEU A 46 -26.02 -5.05 -7.01
N ASP A 47 -27.36 -5.11 -6.86
CA ASP A 47 -28.20 -3.94 -6.61
C ASP A 47 -27.79 -3.21 -5.33
N PHE A 48 -27.35 -3.94 -4.31
CA PHE A 48 -26.87 -3.34 -3.09
C PHE A 48 -25.50 -2.70 -3.28
N VAL A 49 -24.61 -3.30 -4.06
CA VAL A 49 -23.30 -2.70 -4.42
C VAL A 49 -23.51 -1.37 -5.12
N VAL A 50 -24.44 -1.29 -6.08
CA VAL A 50 -24.78 -0.05 -6.80
C VAL A 50 -25.32 0.99 -5.83
N LYS A 51 -26.28 0.65 -4.95
CA LYS A 51 -26.79 1.57 -3.92
C LYS A 51 -25.71 2.14 -3.00
N VAL A 52 -24.77 1.30 -2.60
CA VAL A 52 -23.61 1.73 -1.77
C VAL A 52 -22.69 2.65 -2.56
N ALA A 53 -22.45 2.35 -3.84
CA ALA A 53 -21.65 3.20 -4.73
C ALA A 53 -22.26 4.60 -4.85
N ASP A 54 -23.56 4.69 -5.09
CA ASP A 54 -24.29 5.95 -5.19
C ASP A 54 -24.32 6.72 -3.86
N TYR A 55 -24.53 6.01 -2.75
CA TYR A 55 -24.60 6.61 -1.41
C TYR A 55 -23.27 7.24 -0.97
N TYR A 56 -22.15 6.60 -1.29
CA TYR A 56 -20.80 7.11 -0.95
C TYR A 56 -20.15 7.90 -2.10
N HIS A 57 -20.79 8.02 -3.25
CA HIS A 57 -20.25 8.66 -4.46
C HIS A 57 -18.93 8.06 -4.92
N VAL A 58 -18.87 6.72 -4.94
CA VAL A 58 -17.71 5.93 -5.39
C VAL A 58 -18.13 4.98 -6.50
N SER A 59 -17.16 4.51 -7.28
CA SER A 59 -17.43 3.49 -8.30
C SER A 59 -17.65 2.10 -7.71
N CYS A 60 -18.41 1.27 -8.41
CA CYS A 60 -18.55 -0.15 -8.07
C CYS A 60 -17.20 -0.88 -8.11
N ASP A 61 -16.30 -0.52 -9.03
CA ASP A 61 -14.96 -1.13 -9.12
C ASP A 61 -14.10 -0.80 -7.89
N TYR A 62 -14.24 0.41 -7.34
CA TYR A 62 -13.61 0.75 -6.06
C TYR A 62 -14.16 -0.10 -4.91
N LEU A 63 -15.48 -0.21 -4.79
CA LEU A 63 -16.13 -1.03 -3.75
C LEU A 63 -15.74 -2.51 -3.83
N LEU A 64 -15.57 -3.02 -5.04
CA LEU A 64 -15.17 -4.42 -5.28
C LEU A 64 -13.64 -4.62 -5.16
N GLY A 65 -12.88 -3.54 -4.91
CA GLY A 65 -11.42 -3.59 -4.81
C GLY A 65 -10.73 -3.87 -6.14
N ARG A 66 -11.39 -3.55 -7.27
CA ARG A 66 -10.85 -3.69 -8.63
C ARG A 66 -10.12 -2.44 -9.10
N SER A 67 -10.48 -1.28 -8.54
CA SER A 67 -9.81 -0.01 -8.77
C SER A 67 -9.46 0.65 -7.44
N PRO A 68 -8.28 1.26 -7.29
CA PRO A 68 -7.91 2.05 -6.12
C PRO A 68 -8.57 3.44 -6.13
N HIS A 69 -9.08 3.86 -7.29
CA HIS A 69 -9.71 5.16 -7.45
C HIS A 69 -11.19 5.12 -7.13
N ARG A 70 -11.66 6.03 -6.28
CA ARG A 70 -13.07 6.16 -5.94
C ARG A 70 -13.95 6.41 -7.15
N SER A 71 -13.45 7.18 -8.12
CA SER A 71 -14.15 7.46 -9.39
C SER A 71 -14.19 6.27 -10.35
N GLY A 72 -13.43 5.20 -10.10
CA GLY A 72 -13.33 4.04 -11.00
C GLY A 72 -12.44 4.27 -12.23
N ALA A 73 -11.79 5.43 -12.32
CA ALA A 73 -10.87 5.71 -13.42
C ALA A 73 -9.71 4.70 -13.41
N THR A 74 -9.41 4.12 -14.57
CA THR A 74 -8.20 3.32 -14.75
C THR A 74 -7.05 4.27 -15.00
N LEU A 75 -6.00 4.20 -14.17
CA LEU A 75 -4.79 4.99 -14.40
C LEU A 75 -4.08 4.52 -15.68
N THR A 76 -3.85 5.46 -16.57
CA THR A 76 -2.91 5.29 -17.68
C THR A 76 -1.52 5.80 -17.29
N VAL A 77 -0.50 5.51 -18.11
CA VAL A 77 0.86 6.01 -17.86
C VAL A 77 0.89 7.54 -17.87
N GLU A 78 0.04 8.16 -18.70
CA GLU A 78 -0.11 9.60 -18.87
C GLU A 78 -0.74 10.28 -17.64
N ASP A 79 -1.62 9.58 -16.92
CA ASP A 79 -2.30 10.08 -15.73
C ASP A 79 -1.40 10.12 -14.48
N ILE A 80 -0.22 9.48 -14.54
CA ILE A 80 0.72 9.42 -13.42
C ILE A 80 1.77 10.53 -13.61
N PRO A 81 1.83 11.52 -12.68
CA PRO A 81 2.81 12.60 -12.76
C PRO A 81 4.26 12.08 -12.80
N GLU A 82 5.12 12.75 -13.55
CA GLU A 82 6.56 12.49 -13.50
C GLU A 82 7.12 12.97 -12.15
N PRO A 83 7.96 12.18 -11.48
CA PRO A 83 8.52 12.55 -10.19
C PRO A 83 9.51 13.72 -10.24
N ASP A 84 10.03 14.06 -11.43
CA ASP A 84 10.82 15.28 -11.70
C ASP A 84 11.03 15.44 -13.22
N SER A 85 11.00 16.69 -13.68
CA SER A 85 11.21 17.04 -15.09
C SER A 85 12.67 16.95 -15.56
N ALA A 86 13.59 16.45 -14.73
CA ALA A 86 15.02 16.38 -15.01
C ALA A 86 15.47 15.19 -15.87
N GLY A 87 14.55 14.30 -16.23
CA GLY A 87 14.88 13.06 -16.94
C GLY A 87 14.16 12.91 -18.27
N LYS A 88 14.39 13.79 -19.24
CA LYS A 88 13.84 13.65 -20.61
C LYS A 88 14.34 12.44 -21.41
N GLU A 89 15.20 11.58 -20.83
CA GLU A 89 15.91 10.56 -21.61
C GLU A 89 15.46 9.10 -21.39
N ASN A 90 14.40 8.81 -20.64
CA ASN A 90 14.01 7.43 -20.40
C ASN A 90 12.62 7.05 -20.91
N VAL A 91 12.15 7.69 -21.96
CA VAL A 91 10.98 7.20 -22.71
C VAL A 91 11.47 6.16 -23.70
N MET A 92 11.56 4.91 -23.28
CA MET A 92 11.75 3.79 -24.18
C MET A 92 10.47 3.60 -25.02
N HIS A 93 10.37 4.30 -26.14
CA HIS A 93 9.35 4.07 -27.15
C HIS A 93 9.97 3.29 -28.32
N GLY A 94 10.03 1.95 -28.16
CA GLY A 94 10.24 1.06 -29.29
C GLY A 94 8.96 0.28 -29.58
N PRO A 95 8.61 0.01 -30.84
CA PRO A 95 7.47 -0.84 -31.18
C PRO A 95 7.68 -2.24 -30.56
N GLY A 96 6.75 -2.65 -29.68
CA GLY A 96 6.78 -3.95 -29.00
C GLY A 96 7.32 -3.97 -27.58
N GLN A 97 7.71 -2.84 -26.99
CA GLN A 97 8.15 -2.80 -25.57
C GLN A 97 6.96 -2.69 -24.60
N SER A 98 7.05 -3.44 -23.50
CA SER A 98 6.04 -3.41 -22.45
C SER A 98 6.03 -2.04 -21.72
N VAL A 99 4.88 -1.45 -21.55
CA VAL A 99 4.68 -0.21 -20.78
C VAL A 99 4.82 -0.46 -19.26
N LEU A 100 4.76 -1.72 -18.84
CA LEU A 100 4.75 -2.12 -17.43
C LEU A 100 5.96 -1.61 -16.62
N PRO A 101 7.22 -1.66 -17.11
CA PRO A 101 8.35 -1.13 -16.37
C PRO A 101 8.25 0.38 -16.10
N VAL A 102 7.76 1.15 -17.09
CA VAL A 102 7.59 2.61 -16.98
C VAL A 102 6.50 2.93 -15.93
N LEU A 103 5.35 2.26 -16.04
CA LEU A 103 4.25 2.40 -15.09
C LEU A 103 4.70 2.07 -13.67
N ASN A 104 5.32 0.92 -13.45
CA ASN A 104 5.79 0.51 -12.13
C ASN A 104 6.86 1.45 -11.57
N LYS A 105 7.77 1.95 -12.42
CA LYS A 105 8.74 2.97 -12.00
C LYS A 105 8.05 4.22 -11.47
N LYS A 106 7.06 4.76 -12.21
CA LYS A 106 6.29 5.95 -11.79
C LYS A 106 5.54 5.69 -10.48
N LEU A 107 4.84 4.56 -10.36
CA LEU A 107 4.12 4.20 -9.15
C LEU A 107 5.04 4.16 -7.92
N ILE A 108 6.19 3.51 -8.04
CA ILE A 108 7.17 3.41 -6.95
C ILE A 108 7.73 4.79 -6.61
N ALA A 109 8.20 5.56 -7.60
CA ALA A 109 8.81 6.86 -7.38
C ALA A 109 7.83 7.85 -6.71
N ASN A 110 6.59 7.93 -7.19
CA ASN A 110 5.57 8.79 -6.62
C ASN A 110 5.19 8.35 -5.19
N SER A 111 5.12 7.05 -4.92
CA SER A 111 4.88 6.54 -3.56
C SER A 111 6.03 6.87 -2.62
N MET A 112 7.28 6.82 -3.10
CA MET A 112 8.46 7.22 -2.33
C MET A 112 8.41 8.71 -1.94
N ASN A 113 7.94 9.59 -2.84
CA ASN A 113 7.78 11.01 -2.53
C ASN A 113 6.85 11.23 -1.32
N ILE A 114 5.75 10.49 -1.22
CA ILE A 114 4.85 10.55 -0.06
C ILE A 114 5.56 10.04 1.19
N ILE A 115 6.24 8.89 1.12
CA ILE A 115 6.96 8.31 2.27
C ILE A 115 7.99 9.31 2.82
N PHE A 116 8.81 9.90 1.96
CA PHE A 116 9.82 10.87 2.40
C PHE A 116 9.20 12.18 2.90
N ALA A 117 8.09 12.64 2.34
CA ALA A 117 7.35 13.78 2.87
C ALA A 117 6.80 13.49 4.29
N MET A 118 6.29 12.27 4.53
CA MET A 118 5.86 11.85 5.86
C MET A 118 7.05 11.78 6.84
N LEU A 119 8.20 11.27 6.42
CA LEU A 119 9.42 11.25 7.25
C LEU A 119 9.89 12.67 7.62
N GLN A 120 9.76 13.63 6.71
CA GLN A 120 10.03 15.03 7.01
C GLN A 120 9.11 15.59 8.10
N LYS A 121 7.83 15.21 8.08
CA LYS A 121 6.87 15.62 9.14
C LYS A 121 7.19 15.01 10.50
N PHE A 122 7.65 13.77 10.53
CA PHE A 122 8.12 13.15 11.77
C PHE A 122 9.34 13.87 12.34
N ASN A 123 10.14 14.51 11.49
CA ASN A 123 11.36 15.23 11.87
C ASN A 123 12.29 14.41 12.79
N ASN A 124 12.33 13.10 12.60
CA ASN A 124 13.14 12.18 13.39
C ASN A 124 14.26 11.57 12.52
N LYS A 125 15.51 11.93 12.85
CA LYS A 125 16.68 11.49 12.07
C LYS A 125 16.90 9.99 12.12
N SER A 126 16.67 9.36 13.28
CA SER A 126 16.84 7.91 13.45
C SER A 126 15.82 7.15 12.63
N LEU A 127 14.53 7.51 12.70
CA LEU A 127 13.49 6.92 11.88
C LEU A 127 13.81 7.07 10.39
N THR A 128 14.24 8.26 9.97
CA THR A 128 14.60 8.50 8.56
C THR A 128 15.77 7.61 8.14
N ALA A 129 16.78 7.43 9.00
CA ALA A 129 17.92 6.56 8.72
C ALA A 129 17.51 5.09 8.58
N GLU A 130 16.69 4.57 9.49
CA GLU A 130 16.24 3.17 9.45
C GLU A 130 15.36 2.88 8.22
N ILE A 131 14.37 3.74 7.92
CA ILE A 131 13.55 3.59 6.72
C ILE A 131 14.41 3.69 5.44
N SER A 132 15.35 4.65 5.39
CA SER A 132 16.26 4.77 4.25
C SER A 132 17.16 3.54 4.11
N ALA A 133 17.67 3.00 5.22
CA ALA A 133 18.48 1.77 5.22
C ALA A 133 17.67 0.59 4.65
N TYR A 134 16.43 0.39 5.11
CA TYR A 134 15.54 -0.63 4.59
C TYR A 134 15.35 -0.51 3.06
N LEU A 135 15.02 0.68 2.57
CA LEU A 135 14.79 0.93 1.15
C LEU A 135 16.07 0.74 0.32
N ASN A 136 17.22 1.21 0.81
CA ASN A 136 18.50 1.00 0.15
C ASN A 136 18.85 -0.48 0.01
N LEU A 137 18.56 -1.28 1.05
CA LEU A 137 18.76 -2.74 1.02
C LEU A 137 17.80 -3.42 0.03
N CYS A 138 16.56 -2.93 -0.14
CA CYS A 138 15.65 -3.40 -1.18
C CYS A 138 16.23 -3.15 -2.58
N VAL A 139 16.69 -1.94 -2.84
CA VAL A 139 17.32 -1.57 -4.13
C VAL A 139 18.58 -2.41 -4.37
N TYR A 140 19.46 -2.53 -3.38
CA TYR A 140 20.65 -3.36 -3.46
C TYR A 140 20.33 -4.81 -3.82
N LYS A 141 19.34 -5.41 -3.16
CA LYS A 141 18.91 -6.79 -3.38
C LYS A 141 18.41 -7.01 -4.80
N VAL A 142 17.54 -6.12 -5.28
CA VAL A 142 17.01 -6.17 -6.66
C VAL A 142 18.11 -5.94 -7.69
N PHE A 143 18.95 -4.92 -7.50
CA PHE A 143 20.06 -4.63 -8.40
C PHE A 143 21.00 -5.83 -8.51
N ARG A 144 21.34 -6.45 -7.38
CA ARG A 144 22.20 -7.62 -7.35
C ARG A 144 21.65 -8.82 -8.11
N VAL A 145 20.33 -9.06 -8.03
CA VAL A 145 19.65 -10.10 -8.82
C VAL A 145 19.82 -9.84 -10.30
N LEU A 146 19.48 -8.61 -10.74
CA LEU A 146 19.57 -8.22 -12.15
C LEU A 146 21.01 -8.24 -12.68
N TYR A 147 21.94 -7.70 -11.93
CA TYR A 147 23.35 -7.66 -12.30
C TYR A 147 23.96 -9.07 -12.43
N SER A 148 23.59 -9.98 -11.54
CA SER A 148 24.06 -11.36 -11.52
C SER A 148 23.38 -12.27 -12.55
N ALA A 149 22.36 -11.77 -13.29
CA ALA A 149 21.72 -12.50 -14.37
C ALA A 149 22.70 -12.74 -15.54
N ASN A 150 23.65 -11.82 -15.75
CA ASN A 150 24.74 -12.06 -16.67
C ASN A 150 25.95 -12.67 -15.92
N PRO A 151 26.29 -13.94 -16.18
CA PRO A 151 27.39 -14.61 -15.48
C PRO A 151 28.78 -14.02 -15.80
N LYS A 152 28.90 -13.23 -16.85
CA LYS A 152 30.14 -12.53 -17.23
C LYS A 152 30.37 -11.27 -16.39
N ASN A 153 29.37 -10.77 -15.68
CA ASN A 153 29.51 -9.56 -14.88
C ASN A 153 30.45 -9.79 -13.69
N PRO A 154 31.45 -8.92 -13.49
CA PRO A 154 32.41 -9.05 -12.39
C PRO A 154 31.72 -9.01 -11.03
N GLN A 155 31.87 -10.05 -10.23
CA GLN A 155 31.27 -10.10 -8.89
C GLN A 155 32.04 -9.27 -7.85
N GLY A 156 33.21 -8.75 -8.19
CA GLY A 156 34.02 -7.86 -7.35
C GLY A 156 33.37 -6.50 -7.05
N LEU A 157 32.27 -6.17 -7.72
CA LEU A 157 31.42 -5.01 -7.37
C LEU A 157 30.82 -5.13 -5.96
N PHE A 158 30.68 -6.37 -5.47
CA PHE A 158 30.01 -6.66 -4.19
C PHE A 158 31.01 -7.20 -3.18
N ALA A 159 31.15 -6.52 -2.04
CA ALA A 159 31.99 -6.98 -0.94
C ALA A 159 31.41 -8.22 -0.24
N VAL A 160 30.08 -8.39 -0.21
CA VAL A 160 29.42 -9.53 0.40
C VAL A 160 29.38 -10.71 -0.59
N PRO A 161 29.87 -11.92 -0.22
CA PRO A 161 29.80 -13.08 -1.10
C PRO A 161 28.36 -13.44 -1.52
N ARG A 162 28.20 -13.94 -2.76
CA ARG A 162 26.88 -14.24 -3.33
C ARG A 162 26.03 -15.15 -2.45
N GLY A 163 26.62 -16.24 -1.91
CA GLY A 163 25.90 -17.20 -1.07
C GLY A 163 25.39 -16.64 0.26
N GLN A 164 26.00 -15.55 0.74
CA GLN A 164 25.62 -14.92 2.02
C GLN A 164 24.74 -13.68 1.84
N SER A 165 24.67 -13.12 0.61
CA SER A 165 24.06 -11.82 0.39
C SER A 165 22.58 -11.79 0.70
N HIS A 166 21.84 -12.82 0.32
CA HIS A 166 20.39 -12.88 0.55
C HIS A 166 20.07 -12.88 2.05
N GLY A 167 20.68 -13.78 2.81
CA GLY A 167 20.46 -13.88 4.25
C GLY A 167 20.87 -12.61 5.01
N ARG A 168 22.07 -12.08 4.71
CA ARG A 168 22.55 -10.86 5.37
C ARG A 168 21.68 -9.64 5.04
N THR A 169 21.27 -9.50 3.78
CA THR A 169 20.41 -8.39 3.39
C THR A 169 19.03 -8.49 4.03
N SER A 170 18.43 -9.69 4.06
CA SER A 170 17.13 -9.90 4.69
C SER A 170 17.19 -9.63 6.20
N ALA A 171 18.21 -10.14 6.90
CA ALA A 171 18.37 -9.84 8.32
C ALA A 171 18.51 -8.34 8.59
N ALA A 172 19.34 -7.65 7.80
CA ALA A 172 19.50 -6.20 7.95
C ALA A 172 18.21 -5.41 7.65
N GLN A 173 17.40 -5.86 6.68
CA GLN A 173 16.09 -5.28 6.39
C GLN A 173 15.13 -5.45 7.56
N GLU A 174 15.02 -6.63 8.14
CA GLU A 174 14.13 -6.90 9.28
C GLU A 174 14.55 -6.11 10.52
N ILE A 175 15.86 -5.97 10.78
CA ILE A 175 16.36 -5.14 11.88
C ILE A 175 15.97 -3.68 11.67
N ALA A 176 16.23 -3.12 10.48
CA ALA A 176 15.90 -1.72 10.18
C ALA A 176 14.40 -1.45 10.29
N LEU A 177 13.56 -2.37 9.80
CA LEU A 177 12.11 -2.24 9.89
C LEU A 177 11.62 -2.31 11.34
N SER A 178 12.12 -3.28 12.11
CA SER A 178 11.78 -3.44 13.54
C SER A 178 12.19 -2.21 14.35
N ASN A 179 13.39 -1.66 14.12
CA ASN A 179 13.81 -0.42 14.75
C ASN A 179 12.88 0.74 14.43
N ALA A 180 12.50 0.88 13.14
CA ALA A 180 11.57 1.91 12.72
C ALA A 180 10.19 1.76 13.39
N GLU A 181 9.67 0.55 13.53
CA GLU A 181 8.40 0.25 14.22
C GLU A 181 8.46 0.66 15.70
N CYS A 182 9.54 0.31 16.42
CA CYS A 182 9.74 0.72 17.81
C CYS A 182 9.80 2.25 17.94
N LEU A 183 10.57 2.93 17.06
CA LEU A 183 10.67 4.39 17.09
C LEU A 183 9.33 5.08 16.87
N VAL A 184 8.51 4.57 15.93
CA VAL A 184 7.15 5.10 15.68
C VAL A 184 6.21 4.80 16.85
N ALA A 185 6.37 3.66 17.52
CA ALA A 185 5.61 3.31 18.72
C ALA A 185 5.95 4.21 19.94
N GLY A 186 7.00 5.02 19.83
CA GLY A 186 7.49 5.87 20.92
C GLY A 186 8.47 5.16 21.85
N GLU A 187 9.03 4.05 21.40
CA GLU A 187 10.03 3.26 22.13
C GLU A 187 11.44 3.66 21.73
N LYS A 188 12.33 3.75 22.71
CA LYS A 188 13.75 4.00 22.47
C LYS A 188 14.43 2.72 21.98
N VAL A 189 15.26 2.84 20.95
CA VAL A 189 16.08 1.73 20.44
C VAL A 189 17.55 2.14 20.54
N ASP A 190 18.32 1.48 21.39
CA ASP A 190 19.71 1.81 21.70
C ASP A 190 19.88 3.31 22.00
N ASP A 191 20.68 4.02 21.20
CA ASP A 191 20.90 5.47 21.31
C ASP A 191 19.92 6.31 20.45
N MET A 192 18.98 5.66 19.74
CA MET A 192 18.03 6.31 18.86
C MET A 192 16.83 6.85 19.65
N ALA A 193 16.57 8.14 19.51
CA ALA A 193 15.41 8.77 20.13
C ALA A 193 14.12 8.40 19.39
N PRO A 194 13.03 8.05 20.12
CA PRO A 194 11.74 7.74 19.49
C PRO A 194 11.11 8.97 18.84
N VAL A 195 10.07 8.72 18.05
CA VAL A 195 9.23 9.78 17.47
C VAL A 195 8.44 10.46 18.59
N GLU A 196 8.40 11.78 18.58
CA GLU A 196 7.59 12.55 19.54
C GLU A 196 6.10 12.29 19.33
N LYS A 197 5.36 12.12 20.43
CA LYS A 197 3.92 11.94 20.40
C LYS A 197 3.25 13.20 19.84
N GLY A 198 2.51 13.05 18.76
CA GLY A 198 1.74 14.15 18.16
C GLY A 198 2.17 14.53 16.74
N ALA A 199 3.10 13.82 16.12
CA ALA A 199 3.33 13.98 14.69
C ALA A 199 2.04 13.71 13.91
N ALA A 200 1.44 14.79 13.38
CA ALA A 200 0.16 14.70 12.67
C ALA A 200 0.37 14.12 11.27
N LEU A 201 0.09 12.84 11.12
CA LEU A 201 0.00 12.21 9.80
C LEU A 201 -1.45 12.23 9.29
N PRO A 202 -1.65 12.15 7.96
CA PRO A 202 -2.99 11.98 7.40
C PRO A 202 -3.67 10.74 7.99
N SER A 203 -4.84 10.93 8.57
CA SER A 203 -5.56 9.86 9.28
C SER A 203 -6.57 9.13 8.41
N SER A 204 -6.71 9.52 7.13
CA SER A 204 -7.63 8.89 6.19
C SER A 204 -7.11 8.98 4.75
N PRO A 205 -7.59 8.11 3.84
CA PRO A 205 -7.27 8.19 2.41
C PRO A 205 -7.63 9.54 1.77
N GLU A 206 -8.73 10.18 2.24
CA GLU A 206 -9.13 11.51 1.77
C GLU A 206 -8.06 12.54 2.10
N LYS A 207 -7.65 12.59 3.37
CA LYS A 207 -6.60 13.52 3.81
C LYS A 207 -5.28 13.26 3.10
N LEU A 208 -4.95 12.00 2.82
CA LEU A 208 -3.80 11.66 1.96
C LEU A 208 -3.97 12.24 0.55
N SER A 209 -5.18 12.14 -0.02
CA SER A 209 -5.45 12.67 -1.35
C SER A 209 -5.44 14.20 -1.38
N GLU A 210 -5.94 14.85 -0.34
CA GLU A 210 -5.92 16.31 -0.19
C GLU A 210 -4.49 16.83 -0.02
N GLU A 211 -3.69 16.13 0.76
CA GLU A 211 -2.34 16.55 1.09
C GLU A 211 -1.33 16.23 -0.02
N TYR A 212 -1.51 15.10 -0.71
CA TYR A 212 -0.62 14.63 -1.78
C TYR A 212 -1.39 14.37 -3.09
N PRO A 213 -2.08 15.40 -3.66
CA PRO A 213 -3.01 15.21 -4.78
C PRO A 213 -2.34 14.61 -6.03
N LEU A 214 -1.06 14.91 -6.25
CA LEU A 214 -0.30 14.43 -7.41
C LEU A 214 0.15 12.97 -7.28
N PHE A 215 0.31 12.44 -6.05
CA PHE A 215 1.00 11.17 -5.82
C PHE A 215 0.14 10.11 -5.13
N SER A 216 -0.96 10.51 -4.48
CA SER A 216 -1.81 9.60 -3.69
C SER A 216 -2.36 8.43 -4.50
N SER A 217 -2.77 8.68 -5.74
CA SER A 217 -3.25 7.62 -6.63
C SER A 217 -2.18 6.56 -6.91
N SER A 218 -0.92 6.98 -7.06
CA SER A 218 0.19 6.05 -7.24
C SER A 218 0.40 5.16 -6.02
N LEU A 219 0.33 5.75 -4.81
CA LEU A 219 0.44 5.00 -3.56
C LEU A 219 -0.70 4.00 -3.40
N PHE A 220 -1.95 4.39 -3.67
CA PHE A 220 -3.10 3.48 -3.56
C PHE A 220 -3.01 2.32 -4.54
N ASN A 221 -2.55 2.56 -5.77
CA ASN A 221 -2.29 1.49 -6.74
C ASN A 221 -1.16 0.56 -6.28
N LEU A 222 -0.08 1.11 -5.73
CA LEU A 222 1.02 0.31 -5.20
C LEU A 222 0.53 -0.60 -4.06
N ILE A 223 -0.25 -0.06 -3.13
CA ILE A 223 -0.84 -0.83 -2.02
C ILE A 223 -1.69 -1.98 -2.56
N GLN A 224 -2.62 -1.69 -3.48
CA GLN A 224 -3.50 -2.70 -4.07
C GLN A 224 -2.73 -3.80 -4.79
N ASN A 225 -1.72 -3.42 -5.60
CA ASN A 225 -0.89 -4.37 -6.33
C ASN A 225 -0.08 -5.26 -5.38
N SER A 226 0.43 -4.69 -4.29
CA SER A 226 1.19 -5.43 -3.27
C SER A 226 0.31 -6.40 -2.50
N GLU A 227 -0.86 -5.95 -2.03
CA GLU A 227 -1.82 -6.81 -1.32
C GLU A 227 -2.35 -7.95 -2.21
N SER A 228 -2.57 -7.68 -3.49
CA SER A 228 -2.98 -8.71 -4.46
C SER A 228 -1.90 -9.80 -4.63
N ARG A 229 -0.62 -9.42 -4.57
CA ARG A 229 0.50 -10.37 -4.64
C ARG A 229 0.70 -11.19 -3.36
N MET A 230 0.46 -10.58 -2.19
CA MET A 230 0.56 -11.29 -0.91
C MET A 230 -0.54 -12.35 -0.76
N GLY A 231 -1.59 -12.27 -1.57
CA GLY A 231 -2.77 -13.12 -1.47
C GLY A 231 -3.64 -12.70 -0.29
N GLN A 232 -4.95 -12.74 -0.46
CA GLN A 232 -5.85 -12.58 0.69
C GLN A 232 -5.62 -13.76 1.64
N ALA A 233 -5.29 -13.49 2.89
CA ALA A 233 -5.20 -14.52 3.92
C ALA A 233 -6.51 -15.32 3.91
N LYS A 234 -6.46 -16.60 3.51
CA LYS A 234 -7.62 -17.48 3.61
C LYS A 234 -8.00 -17.51 5.09
N PRO A 235 -9.26 -17.20 5.46
CA PRO A 235 -9.68 -17.31 6.84
C PRO A 235 -9.36 -18.73 7.32
N ALA A 236 -8.70 -18.84 8.46
CA ALA A 236 -8.40 -20.13 9.08
C ALA A 236 -9.71 -20.92 9.14
N ARG A 237 -9.76 -22.09 8.50
CA ARG A 237 -10.86 -23.03 8.64
C ARG A 237 -10.90 -23.36 10.13
N THR A 238 -11.90 -22.83 10.83
CA THR A 238 -12.26 -23.33 12.15
C THR A 238 -12.58 -24.81 11.96
N ALA A 239 -11.68 -25.66 12.43
CA ALA A 239 -11.90 -27.09 12.49
C ALA A 239 -13.19 -27.29 13.30
N GLY A 240 -14.26 -27.70 12.63
CA GLY A 240 -15.49 -28.07 13.29
C GLY A 240 -15.18 -29.19 14.28
N ARG A 241 -15.32 -28.89 15.56
CA ARG A 241 -15.40 -29.92 16.58
C ARG A 241 -16.61 -30.77 16.24
N GLY A 242 -16.33 -31.92 15.61
CA GLY A 242 -17.30 -32.98 15.48
C GLY A 242 -17.74 -33.41 16.89
N ALA A 243 -19.00 -33.30 17.13
CA ALA A 243 -19.66 -33.91 18.27
C ALA A 243 -19.52 -35.43 18.22
N ARG A 244 -19.14 -36.00 19.34
CA ARG A 244 -19.59 -37.32 19.80
C ARG A 244 -20.14 -37.11 21.20
#